data_411f729da19702c104f32783116e86eb
#
_entry.id   411f729da19702c104f32783116e86eb
#
_cell.length_a   1.000
_cell.length_b   1.000
_cell.length_c   1.000
_cell.angle_alpha   90.00
_cell.angle_beta   90.00
_cell.angle_gamma   90.00
#
_symmetry.space_group_name_H-M   'P 1'
#
loop_
_entity.id
_entity.type
_entity.pdbx_description
1 polymer ?
#
loop_
_entity_poly.entity_id
_entity_poly.type
_entity_poly.pdbx_seq_one_letter_code
_entity_poly.pdbx_strand_id
1 'polypeptide(L)'
;MAALEKTGVKIPNIHNTIEKMSGGQRQCVAIARTASFHSKLTIMDEPTAALGVQETVQVENIIRQLKDQGEPLILVSHNMRQVFDLVDRIVVFRRGEICANLDIKSGDYTGEDVVAYITGAKTGAEYEGAARPIQ
;
A
#
# COMPACT_ATOMS: atom_id res chain seq x y z
N MET A 1 18.19 -7.37 -14.02
CA MET A 1 18.36 -8.64 -13.29
C MET A 1 18.36 -8.39 -11.79
N ALA A 2 19.33 -7.71 -11.21
CA ALA A 2 19.45 -7.51 -9.75
C ALA A 2 18.22 -6.93 -9.03
N ALA A 3 17.40 -6.12 -9.69
CA ALA A 3 16.21 -5.51 -9.09
C ALA A 3 15.05 -6.50 -8.87
N LEU A 4 14.83 -7.40 -9.81
CA LEU A 4 13.79 -8.42 -9.72
C LEU A 4 14.18 -9.55 -8.76
N GLU A 5 15.45 -9.90 -8.70
CA GLU A 5 15.97 -10.89 -7.75
C GLU A 5 15.83 -10.40 -6.30
N LYS A 6 16.06 -9.10 -6.07
CA LYS A 6 15.88 -8.49 -4.75
C LYS A 6 14.43 -8.46 -4.27
N THR A 7 13.46 -8.40 -5.17
CA THR A 7 12.03 -8.31 -4.82
C THR A 7 11.34 -9.67 -4.72
N GLY A 8 12.05 -10.78 -5.02
CA GLY A 8 11.47 -12.13 -4.98
C GLY A 8 10.36 -12.38 -6.02
N VAL A 9 10.18 -11.48 -6.98
CA VAL A 9 9.18 -11.61 -8.05
C VAL A 9 9.61 -12.71 -9.00
N LYS A 10 8.88 -13.81 -9.02
CA LYS A 10 9.07 -14.90 -9.97
C LYS A 10 8.42 -14.53 -11.31
N ILE A 11 9.22 -14.11 -12.28
CA ILE A 11 8.80 -13.97 -13.67
C ILE A 11 9.20 -15.25 -14.39
N PRO A 12 8.26 -16.02 -14.95
CA PRO A 12 8.54 -17.31 -15.58
C PRO A 12 9.59 -17.22 -16.70
N ASN A 13 9.62 -16.11 -17.41
CA ASN A 13 10.64 -15.83 -18.42
C ASN A 13 10.88 -14.33 -18.56
N ILE A 14 12.05 -13.85 -18.14
CA ILE A 14 12.46 -12.46 -18.20
C ILE A 14 12.66 -11.92 -19.64
N HIS A 15 12.76 -12.82 -20.62
CA HIS A 15 12.87 -12.47 -22.03
C HIS A 15 11.49 -12.27 -22.71
N ASN A 16 10.40 -12.55 -21.98
CA ASN A 16 9.08 -12.26 -22.48
C ASN A 16 8.89 -10.74 -22.59
N THR A 17 8.35 -10.32 -23.71
CA THR A 17 7.90 -8.93 -23.87
C THR A 17 6.73 -8.68 -22.91
N ILE A 18 6.61 -7.45 -22.41
CA ILE A 18 5.52 -7.03 -21.51
C ILE A 18 4.14 -7.37 -22.07
N GLU A 19 3.99 -7.36 -23.39
CA GLU A 19 2.76 -7.71 -24.10
C GLU A 19 2.31 -9.16 -23.87
N LYS A 20 3.27 -10.08 -23.62
CA LYS A 20 3.00 -11.51 -23.38
C LYS A 20 2.76 -11.82 -21.92
N MET A 21 2.86 -10.85 -21.02
CA MET A 21 2.62 -11.00 -19.60
C MET A 21 1.15 -10.83 -19.25
N SER A 22 0.67 -11.58 -18.24
CA SER A 22 -0.64 -11.33 -17.65
C SER A 22 -0.72 -9.92 -17.05
N GLY A 23 -1.92 -9.39 -16.83
CA GLY A 23 -2.10 -8.10 -16.17
C GLY A 23 -1.41 -8.05 -14.81
N GLY A 24 -1.55 -9.12 -14.01
CA GLY A 24 -0.89 -9.24 -12.70
C GLY A 24 0.63 -9.27 -12.80
N GLN A 25 1.19 -10.00 -13.76
CA GLN A 25 2.65 -10.01 -13.97
C GLN A 25 3.17 -8.62 -14.35
N ARG A 26 2.45 -7.90 -15.23
CA ARG A 26 2.81 -6.51 -15.58
C ARG A 26 2.80 -5.60 -14.36
N GLN A 27 1.80 -5.73 -13.50
CA GLN A 27 1.70 -4.97 -12.25
C GLN A 27 2.87 -5.27 -11.30
N CYS A 28 3.19 -6.54 -11.09
CA CYS A 28 4.35 -6.95 -10.29
C CYS A 28 5.66 -6.36 -10.82
N VAL A 29 5.85 -6.36 -12.15
CA VAL A 29 7.05 -5.76 -12.78
C VAL A 29 7.09 -4.25 -12.57
N ALA A 30 5.96 -3.55 -12.69
CA ALA A 30 5.88 -2.11 -12.48
C ALA A 30 6.25 -1.76 -11.04
N ILE A 31 5.72 -2.49 -10.06
CA ILE A 31 6.02 -2.27 -8.64
C ILE A 31 7.48 -2.62 -8.32
N ALA A 32 7.99 -3.75 -8.83
CA ALA A 32 9.39 -4.13 -8.65
C ALA A 32 10.36 -3.11 -9.28
N ARG A 33 9.98 -2.50 -10.40
CA ARG A 33 10.74 -1.40 -10.99
C ARG A 33 10.77 -0.19 -10.06
N THR A 34 9.64 0.20 -9.48
CA THR A 34 9.57 1.31 -8.51
C THR A 34 10.48 1.04 -7.32
N ALA A 35 10.46 -0.18 -6.79
CA ALA A 35 11.34 -0.62 -5.70
C ALA A 35 12.84 -0.58 -6.03
N SER A 36 13.21 -0.50 -7.31
CA SER A 36 14.61 -0.42 -7.75
C SER A 36 15.18 1.00 -7.75
N PHE A 37 14.33 1.99 -7.66
CA PHE A 37 14.71 3.40 -7.58
C PHE A 37 14.51 3.86 -6.14
N HIS A 38 15.58 4.37 -5.50
CA HIS A 38 15.46 5.02 -4.20
C HIS A 38 14.64 6.30 -4.35
N SER A 39 13.36 6.20 -4.04
CA SER A 39 12.41 7.30 -4.07
C SER A 39 12.35 7.98 -2.71
N LYS A 40 12.16 9.30 -2.68
CA LYS A 40 11.88 10.01 -1.42
C LYS A 40 10.52 9.63 -0.84
N LEU A 41 9.59 9.20 -1.68
CA LEU A 41 8.25 8.74 -1.33
C LEU A 41 7.71 7.89 -2.48
N THR A 42 7.15 6.73 -2.15
CA THR A 42 6.44 5.87 -3.10
C THR A 42 4.95 5.91 -2.79
N ILE A 43 4.12 6.18 -3.79
CA ILE A 43 2.65 6.14 -3.66
C ILE A 43 2.15 4.98 -4.51
N MET A 44 1.38 4.09 -3.90
CA MET A 44 0.74 2.95 -4.54
C MET A 44 -0.78 3.07 -4.40
N ASP A 45 -1.46 3.18 -5.51
CA ASP A 45 -2.92 3.27 -5.58
C ASP A 45 -3.48 1.93 -6.05
N GLU A 46 -4.23 1.26 -5.17
CA GLU A 46 -4.85 -0.05 -5.38
C GLU A 46 -3.89 -1.08 -6.02
N PRO A 47 -2.68 -1.30 -5.46
CA PRO A 47 -1.63 -2.08 -6.14
C PRO A 47 -1.98 -3.54 -6.38
N THR A 48 -3.00 -4.06 -5.68
CA THR A 48 -3.46 -5.46 -5.78
C THR A 48 -4.84 -5.60 -6.43
N ALA A 49 -5.44 -4.51 -6.89
CA ALA A 49 -6.70 -4.56 -7.60
C ALA A 49 -6.58 -5.43 -8.86
N ALA A 50 -7.55 -6.31 -9.07
CA ALA A 50 -7.60 -7.22 -10.22
C ALA A 50 -6.43 -8.23 -10.34
N LEU A 51 -5.69 -8.46 -9.25
CA LEU A 51 -4.66 -9.50 -9.18
C LEU A 51 -5.21 -10.83 -8.68
N GLY A 52 -4.64 -11.93 -9.14
CA GLY A 52 -4.84 -13.24 -8.56
C GLY A 52 -4.20 -13.35 -7.16
N VAL A 53 -4.51 -14.43 -6.45
CA VAL A 53 -4.00 -14.64 -5.08
C VAL A 53 -2.47 -14.67 -5.03
N GLN A 54 -1.83 -15.32 -6.00
CA GLN A 54 -0.37 -15.45 -6.03
C GLN A 54 0.32 -14.11 -6.29
N GLU A 55 -0.20 -13.33 -7.25
CA GLU A 55 0.32 -12.01 -7.57
C GLU A 55 0.10 -11.03 -6.41
N THR A 56 -1.03 -11.10 -5.73
CA THR A 56 -1.31 -10.30 -4.53
C THR A 56 -0.24 -10.53 -3.46
N VAL A 57 0.08 -11.79 -3.15
CA VAL A 57 1.13 -12.13 -2.17
C VAL A 57 2.49 -11.60 -2.60
N GLN A 58 2.82 -11.66 -3.90
CA GLN A 58 4.08 -11.10 -4.40
C GLN A 58 4.16 -9.60 -4.19
N VAL A 59 3.08 -8.86 -4.50
CA VAL A 59 3.01 -7.40 -4.29
C VAL A 59 3.11 -7.07 -2.80
N GLU A 60 2.39 -7.76 -1.94
CA GLU A 60 2.48 -7.57 -0.48
C GLU A 60 3.92 -7.77 0.03
N ASN A 61 4.62 -8.79 -0.47
CA ASN A 61 6.01 -9.04 -0.10
C ASN A 61 6.95 -7.91 -0.54
N ILE A 62 6.73 -7.33 -1.73
CA ILE A 62 7.51 -6.17 -2.19
C ILE A 62 7.26 -4.98 -1.26
N ILE A 63 5.99 -4.72 -0.89
CA ILE A 63 5.64 -3.63 0.02
C ILE A 63 6.33 -3.82 1.39
N ARG A 64 6.31 -5.04 1.94
CA ARG A 64 7.02 -5.35 3.19
C ARG A 64 8.52 -5.11 3.08
N GLN A 65 9.15 -5.54 1.99
CA GLN A 65 10.58 -5.29 1.76
C GLN A 65 10.92 -3.81 1.68
N LEU A 66 10.12 -3.00 0.97
CA LEU A 66 10.31 -1.54 0.91
C LEU A 66 10.20 -0.91 2.30
N LYS A 67 9.20 -1.33 3.06
CA LYS A 67 9.01 -0.90 4.45
C LYS A 67 10.20 -1.27 5.34
N ASP A 68 10.71 -2.50 5.25
CA ASP A 68 11.86 -2.99 6.01
C ASP A 68 13.15 -2.24 5.65
N GLN A 69 13.25 -1.73 4.42
CA GLN A 69 14.35 -0.87 3.95
C GLN A 69 14.19 0.58 4.41
N GLY A 70 13.12 0.93 5.11
CA GLY A 70 12.84 2.29 5.58
C GLY A 70 12.36 3.23 4.46
N GLU A 71 11.92 2.71 3.31
CA GLU A 71 11.40 3.53 2.22
C GLU A 71 10.02 4.10 2.60
N PRO A 72 9.83 5.43 2.55
CA PRO A 72 8.53 6.03 2.82
C PRO A 72 7.51 5.62 1.76
N LEU A 73 6.34 5.11 2.22
CA LEU A 73 5.32 4.57 1.34
C LEU A 73 3.93 5.03 1.76
N ILE A 74 3.13 5.43 0.78
CA ILE A 74 1.68 5.65 0.93
C ILE A 74 0.97 4.57 0.13
N LEU A 75 0.11 3.81 0.81
CA LEU A 75 -0.75 2.79 0.22
C LEU A 75 -2.19 3.28 0.24
N VAL A 76 -2.80 3.43 -0.93
CA VAL A 76 -4.24 3.65 -1.08
C VAL A 76 -4.88 2.30 -1.39
N SER A 77 -5.79 1.85 -0.53
CA SER A 77 -6.49 0.57 -0.72
C SER A 77 -7.79 0.56 0.07
N HIS A 78 -8.76 -0.22 -0.42
CA HIS A 78 -10.01 -0.52 0.27
C HIS A 78 -10.00 -1.93 0.91
N ASN A 79 -8.94 -2.71 0.72
CA ASN A 79 -8.79 -4.03 1.32
C ASN A 79 -8.26 -3.91 2.75
N MET A 80 -9.16 -3.86 3.72
CA MET A 80 -8.82 -3.65 5.13
C MET A 80 -7.84 -4.69 5.67
N ARG A 81 -8.00 -5.98 5.33
CA ARG A 81 -7.06 -7.02 5.76
C ARG A 81 -5.64 -6.69 5.31
N GLN A 82 -5.47 -6.36 4.03
CA GLN A 82 -4.18 -6.00 3.46
C GLN A 82 -3.60 -4.73 4.11
N VAL A 83 -4.46 -3.71 4.32
CA VAL A 83 -4.03 -2.46 4.94
C VAL A 83 -3.48 -2.72 6.32
N PHE A 84 -4.23 -3.44 7.19
CA PHE A 84 -3.77 -3.75 8.56
C PHE A 84 -2.48 -4.56 8.60
N ASP A 85 -2.28 -5.47 7.64
CA ASP A 85 -1.07 -6.31 7.56
C ASP A 85 0.19 -5.54 7.14
N LEU A 86 0.02 -4.41 6.42
CA LEU A 86 1.14 -3.75 5.75
C LEU A 86 1.52 -2.40 6.33
N VAL A 87 0.56 -1.63 6.89
CA VAL A 87 0.80 -0.25 7.26
C VAL A 87 1.05 -0.06 8.76
N ASP A 88 1.72 1.03 9.10
CA ASP A 88 1.92 1.47 10.50
C ASP A 88 0.84 2.45 10.93
N ARG A 89 0.24 3.15 9.96
CA ARG A 89 -0.73 4.23 10.19
C ARG A 89 -1.80 4.23 9.11
N ILE A 90 -3.03 4.48 9.50
CA ILE A 90 -4.16 4.66 8.58
C ILE A 90 -4.68 6.09 8.69
N VAL A 91 -4.78 6.77 7.54
CA VAL A 91 -5.43 8.08 7.43
C VAL A 91 -6.72 7.90 6.64
N VAL A 92 -7.85 8.25 7.25
CA VAL A 92 -9.17 8.13 6.62
C VAL A 92 -9.59 9.48 6.07
N PHE A 93 -9.84 9.51 4.76
CA PHE A 93 -10.41 10.67 4.07
C PHE A 93 -11.89 10.46 3.79
N ARG A 94 -12.69 11.47 4.05
CA ARG A 94 -14.10 11.48 3.73
C ARG A 94 -14.55 12.90 3.38
N ARG A 95 -15.18 13.07 2.21
CA ARG A 95 -15.70 14.36 1.72
C ARG A 95 -14.66 15.48 1.68
N GLY A 96 -13.41 15.14 1.35
CA GLY A 96 -12.32 16.12 1.26
C GLY A 96 -11.65 16.47 2.58
N GLU A 97 -12.03 15.83 3.69
CA GLU A 97 -11.48 16.06 5.02
C GLU A 97 -10.84 14.78 5.59
N ILE A 98 -9.82 14.95 6.42
CA ILE A 98 -9.26 13.86 7.21
C ILE A 98 -10.18 13.60 8.40
N CYS A 99 -10.80 12.42 8.44
CA CYS A 99 -11.72 12.00 9.49
C CYS A 99 -11.04 11.22 10.61
N ALA A 100 -9.92 10.57 10.33
CA ALA A 100 -9.14 9.82 11.31
C ALA A 100 -7.67 9.71 10.91
N ASN A 101 -6.80 9.62 11.93
CA ASN A 101 -5.39 9.33 11.79
C ASN A 101 -5.01 8.33 12.89
N LEU A 102 -4.93 7.05 12.53
CA LEU A 102 -4.89 5.93 13.46
C LEU A 102 -3.50 5.28 13.44
N ASP A 103 -2.88 5.16 14.60
CA ASP A 103 -1.64 4.38 14.77
C ASP A 103 -1.99 2.90 14.95
N ILE A 104 -1.67 2.09 13.94
CA ILE A 104 -2.03 0.66 13.93
C ILE A 104 -1.10 -0.15 14.84
N LYS A 105 0.10 0.35 15.13
CA LYS A 105 1.02 -0.33 16.03
C LYS A 105 0.55 -0.34 17.49
N SER A 106 -0.31 0.59 17.87
CA SER A 106 -0.91 0.60 19.21
C SER A 106 -1.79 -0.63 19.47
N GLY A 107 -2.30 -1.27 18.41
CA GLY A 107 -3.18 -2.44 18.49
C GLY A 107 -4.62 -2.15 18.91
N ASP A 108 -4.98 -0.86 19.08
CA ASP A 108 -6.27 -0.43 19.63
C ASP A 108 -7.39 -0.32 18.58
N TYR A 109 -7.06 -0.46 17.28
CA TYR A 109 -8.01 -0.26 16.19
C TYR A 109 -8.27 -1.54 15.41
N THR A 110 -9.53 -1.71 15.00
CA THR A 110 -10.00 -2.83 14.17
C THR A 110 -10.42 -2.34 12.78
N GLY A 111 -10.63 -3.28 11.86
CA GLY A 111 -11.18 -2.95 10.54
C GLY A 111 -12.58 -2.31 10.62
N GLU A 112 -13.39 -2.70 11.60
CA GLU A 112 -14.71 -2.12 11.86
C GLU A 112 -14.61 -0.66 12.29
N ASP A 113 -13.60 -0.30 13.08
CA ASP A 113 -13.35 1.08 13.47
C ASP A 113 -13.05 1.95 12.25
N VAL A 114 -12.17 1.47 11.36
CA VAL A 114 -11.85 2.20 10.12
C VAL A 114 -13.08 2.37 9.25
N VAL A 115 -13.87 1.32 9.06
CA VAL A 115 -15.14 1.39 8.32
C VAL A 115 -16.12 2.39 8.95
N ALA A 116 -16.19 2.44 10.28
CA ALA A 116 -17.04 3.41 10.99
C ALA A 116 -16.64 4.86 10.72
N TYR A 117 -15.32 5.16 10.61
CA TYR A 117 -14.86 6.48 10.19
C TYR A 117 -15.15 6.77 8.71
N ILE A 118 -14.97 5.80 7.83
CA ILE A 118 -15.27 5.92 6.39
C ILE A 118 -16.75 6.23 6.18
N THR A 119 -17.64 5.54 6.86
CA THR A 119 -19.09 5.72 6.75
C THR A 119 -19.61 6.93 7.51
N GLY A 120 -18.86 7.42 8.49
CA GLY A 120 -19.26 8.52 9.38
C GLY A 120 -20.08 8.08 10.58
N ALA A 121 -20.13 6.79 10.86
CA ALA A 121 -20.71 6.26 12.10
C ALA A 121 -19.86 6.63 13.33
N LYS A 122 -18.53 6.79 13.15
CA LYS A 122 -17.64 7.45 14.10
C LYS A 122 -17.22 8.80 13.56
N THR A 123 -17.23 9.81 14.42
CA THR A 123 -16.74 11.17 14.19
C THR A 123 -15.85 11.55 15.37
N GLY A 124 -14.85 12.41 15.12
CA GLY A 124 -13.92 12.82 16.18
C GLY A 124 -12.72 11.89 16.20
N ALA A 125 -11.89 12.02 15.19
CA ALA A 125 -10.58 11.41 15.22
C ALA A 125 -9.72 12.10 16.27
N GLU A 126 -8.92 11.33 16.97
CA GLU A 126 -7.73 11.82 17.64
C GLU A 126 -6.75 12.33 16.58
N TYR A 127 -7.02 13.49 16.04
CA TYR A 127 -6.10 14.21 15.19
C TYR A 127 -5.15 15.03 16.07
N GLU A 128 -4.27 14.37 16.78
CA GLU A 128 -3.10 15.01 17.36
C GLU A 128 -2.05 15.25 16.25
N GLY A 129 -2.28 16.27 15.51
CA GLY A 129 -1.36 16.68 14.46
C GLY A 129 -2.07 17.68 13.56
N ALA A 130 -2.27 18.88 14.06
CA ALA A 130 -2.82 19.97 13.29
C ALA A 130 -2.14 20.04 11.93
N ALA A 131 -2.87 19.70 10.87
CA ALA A 131 -2.51 20.11 9.55
C ALA A 131 -2.37 21.63 9.59
N ARG A 132 -1.14 22.12 9.44
CA ARG A 132 -0.99 23.53 9.07
C ARG A 132 -1.69 23.68 7.73
N PRO A 133 -2.61 24.65 7.57
CA PRO A 133 -3.18 24.92 6.26
C PRO A 133 -2.02 25.18 5.29
N ILE A 134 -2.04 24.51 4.17
CA ILE A 134 -1.13 24.79 3.06
C ILE A 134 -1.52 26.19 2.58
N GLN A 135 -0.67 27.18 2.84
CA GLN A 135 -0.78 28.52 2.27
C GLN A 135 -0.27 28.50 0.84
#